data_270b29a9ee3ff0e79e946a5bb92c6c49
#
_entry.id   270b29a9ee3ff0e79e946a5bb92c6c49
#
_cell.length_a   1.000
_cell.length_b   1.000
_cell.length_c   1.000
_cell.angle_alpha   90.00
_cell.angle_beta   90.00
_cell.angle_gamma   90.00
#
_symmetry.space_group_name_H-M   'P 1'
#
loop_
_entity.id
_entity.type
_entity.pdbx_description
1 polymer ?
#
loop_
_entity_poly.entity_id
_entity_poly.type
_entity_poly.pdbx_seq_one_letter_code
_entity_poly.pdbx_strand_id
1 'polypeptide(L)'
;MNYSNHLISADNKGLPSQLLEKTVNVGNQGFVAAFASNNLGDVSPSLKGPKCIDTGEDCDPIESTCGGKNENCIAFGPGETMKESNYIIGKRQFLEAKVNIPSLNNAMKLIFEHFSEVTG
;
A
#
# COMPACT_ATOMS: atom_id res chain seq x y z
N MET A 1 -1.02 -2.99 8.11
CA MET A 1 -1.49 -4.40 8.28
C MET A 1 -1.82 -4.65 9.73
N ASN A 2 -2.90 -5.32 9.99
CA ASN A 2 -3.33 -5.63 11.35
C ASN A 2 -3.32 -7.16 11.52
N TYR A 3 -2.34 -7.70 12.26
CA TYR A 3 -2.20 -9.14 12.50
C TYR A 3 -3.37 -9.74 13.31
N SER A 4 -4.16 -8.92 13.98
CA SER A 4 -5.36 -9.33 14.71
C SER A 4 -6.65 -9.20 13.90
N ASN A 5 -6.58 -8.77 12.65
CA ASN A 5 -7.75 -8.67 11.77
C ASN A 5 -8.04 -10.03 11.13
N HIS A 6 -9.15 -10.64 11.48
CA HIS A 6 -9.63 -11.89 10.90
C HIS A 6 -10.60 -11.69 9.72
N LEU A 7 -10.82 -10.45 9.29
CA LEU A 7 -11.66 -10.12 8.14
C LEU A 7 -10.84 -9.97 6.87
N ILE A 8 -11.48 -10.19 5.72
CA ILE A 8 -10.88 -9.88 4.42
C ILE A 8 -10.66 -8.36 4.32
N SER A 9 -9.45 -7.96 3.98
CA SER A 9 -9.06 -6.57 3.86
C SER A 9 -8.11 -6.38 2.68
N ALA A 10 -8.37 -5.36 1.87
CA ALA A 10 -7.45 -4.92 0.82
C ALA A 10 -6.26 -4.10 1.36
N ASP A 11 -6.22 -3.91 2.69
CA ASP A 11 -5.14 -3.32 3.45
C ASP A 11 -4.65 -1.96 2.88
N ASN A 12 -3.34 -1.73 2.88
CA ASN A 12 -2.72 -0.49 2.40
C ASN A 12 -2.80 -0.28 0.88
N LYS A 13 -3.33 -1.24 0.12
CA LYS A 13 -3.63 -1.12 -1.31
C LYS A 13 -5.09 -0.71 -1.57
N GLY A 14 -6.01 -1.16 -0.73
CA GLY A 14 -7.43 -0.79 -0.86
C GLY A 14 -7.72 0.67 -0.51
N LEU A 15 -7.04 1.22 0.49
CA LEU A 15 -7.24 2.62 0.88
C LEU A 15 -6.91 3.60 -0.26
N PRO A 16 -5.75 3.56 -0.93
CA PRO A 16 -5.46 4.46 -2.05
C PRO A 16 -6.40 4.27 -3.23
N SER A 17 -6.86 3.04 -3.50
CA SER A 17 -7.87 2.78 -4.52
C SER A 17 -9.16 3.56 -4.23
N GLN A 18 -9.71 3.42 -3.03
CA GLN A 18 -10.92 4.13 -2.62
C GLN A 18 -10.76 5.66 -2.61
N LEU A 19 -9.61 6.17 -2.16
CA LEU A 19 -9.34 7.60 -2.15
C LEU A 19 -9.24 8.16 -3.57
N LEU A 20 -8.63 7.43 -4.48
CA LEU A 20 -8.49 7.82 -5.86
C LEU A 20 -9.84 7.81 -6.59
N GLU A 21 -10.62 6.75 -6.44
CA GLU A 21 -11.97 6.66 -6.98
C GLU A 21 -12.85 7.82 -6.50
N LYS A 22 -12.86 8.12 -5.20
CA LYS A 22 -13.59 9.26 -4.64
C LYS A 22 -13.15 10.60 -5.22
N THR A 23 -11.85 10.74 -5.55
CA THR A 23 -11.31 11.98 -6.09
C THR A 23 -11.69 12.18 -7.55
N VAL A 24 -11.67 11.10 -8.34
CA VAL A 24 -11.88 11.13 -9.79
C VAL A 24 -13.36 11.05 -10.16
N ASN A 25 -14.16 10.28 -9.42
CA ASN A 25 -15.59 10.08 -9.70
C ASN A 25 -16.49 11.28 -9.35
N VAL A 26 -15.93 12.41 -8.93
CA VAL A 26 -16.69 13.65 -8.77
C VAL A 26 -17.13 14.13 -10.15
N GLY A 27 -18.34 13.73 -10.57
CA GLY A 27 -18.92 14.06 -11.87
C GLY A 27 -18.59 13.10 -13.01
N ASN A 28 -17.78 12.07 -12.79
CA ASN A 28 -17.48 11.02 -13.74
C ASN A 28 -17.73 9.65 -13.10
N GLN A 29 -18.87 9.05 -13.40
CA GLN A 29 -19.25 7.75 -12.83
C GLN A 29 -18.60 6.62 -13.63
N GLY A 30 -17.91 5.71 -12.95
CA GLY A 30 -17.37 4.48 -13.53
C GLY A 30 -15.84 4.35 -13.54
N PHE A 31 -15.09 5.32 -13.01
CA PHE A 31 -13.66 5.17 -12.80
C PHE A 31 -13.39 4.18 -11.66
N VAL A 32 -12.57 3.18 -11.93
CA VAL A 32 -12.13 2.17 -10.97
C VAL A 32 -10.61 2.26 -10.82
N ALA A 33 -10.15 2.31 -9.59
CA ALA A 33 -8.73 2.34 -9.26
C ALA A 33 -8.28 1.02 -8.62
N ALA A 34 -7.15 0.50 -9.06
CA ALA A 34 -6.51 -0.66 -8.46
C ALA A 34 -5.02 -0.38 -8.20
N PHE A 35 -4.57 -0.64 -6.99
CA PHE A 35 -3.17 -0.57 -6.61
C PHE A 35 -2.60 -1.97 -6.45
N ALA A 36 -1.72 -2.35 -7.34
CA ALA A 36 -1.02 -3.62 -7.31
C ALA A 36 0.45 -3.43 -6.90
N SER A 37 1.09 -4.50 -6.46
CA SER A 37 2.53 -4.53 -6.25
C SER A 37 3.21 -5.20 -7.43
N ASN A 38 4.27 -4.59 -7.92
CA ASN A 38 5.21 -5.18 -8.86
C ASN A 38 6.47 -5.58 -8.10
N ASN A 39 7.13 -6.67 -8.47
CA ASN A 39 8.38 -7.15 -7.86
C ASN A 39 8.27 -7.26 -6.32
N LEU A 40 7.43 -8.20 -5.86
CA LEU A 40 7.16 -8.45 -4.45
C LEU A 40 8.39 -9.00 -3.72
N GLY A 41 8.55 -8.58 -2.45
CA GLY A 41 9.54 -9.12 -1.51
C GLY A 41 10.61 -8.12 -1.06
N ASP A 42 10.84 -7.06 -1.81
CA ASP A 42 11.93 -6.10 -1.56
C ASP A 42 11.48 -4.83 -0.81
N VAL A 43 10.22 -4.45 -0.93
CA VAL A 43 9.68 -3.23 -0.31
C VAL A 43 8.67 -3.58 0.77
N SER A 44 8.94 -3.12 1.99
CA SER A 44 8.05 -3.30 3.15
C SER A 44 7.37 -2.01 3.58
N PRO A 45 6.06 -2.04 3.91
CA PRO A 45 5.38 -0.91 4.55
C PRO A 45 5.73 -0.77 6.04
N SER A 46 6.52 -1.68 6.59
CA SER A 46 6.89 -1.75 8.01
C SER A 46 8.12 -0.88 8.30
N LEU A 47 7.97 0.44 8.19
CA LEU A 47 9.06 1.41 8.19
C LEU A 47 9.83 1.52 9.52
N LYS A 48 9.25 1.08 10.65
CA LYS A 48 9.94 1.03 11.95
C LYS A 48 10.72 -0.26 12.16
N GLY A 49 10.64 -1.19 11.21
CA GLY A 49 11.30 -2.49 11.29
C GLY A 49 10.64 -3.47 12.26
N PRO A 50 11.25 -4.66 12.44
CA PRO A 50 10.79 -5.67 13.37
C PRO A 50 11.26 -5.37 14.80
N LYS A 51 10.32 -5.44 15.76
CA LYS A 51 10.58 -5.21 17.19
C LYS A 51 9.86 -6.25 18.04
N CYS A 52 10.42 -6.52 19.21
CA CYS A 52 9.78 -7.34 20.22
C CYS A 52 8.58 -6.60 20.83
N ILE A 53 7.39 -7.18 20.79
CA ILE A 53 6.16 -6.54 21.27
C ILE A 53 6.12 -6.37 22.79
N ASP A 54 6.91 -7.14 23.51
CA ASP A 54 7.01 -7.15 24.97
C ASP A 54 8.06 -6.16 25.52
N THR A 55 9.19 -6.01 24.83
CA THR A 55 10.30 -5.15 25.29
C THR A 55 10.45 -3.87 24.47
N GLY A 56 9.97 -3.85 23.23
CA GLY A 56 10.19 -2.76 22.27
C GLY A 56 11.58 -2.74 21.63
N GLU A 57 12.44 -3.69 21.98
CA GLU A 57 13.78 -3.83 21.40
C GLU A 57 13.71 -4.29 19.93
N ASP A 58 14.75 -3.97 19.18
CA ASP A 58 14.87 -4.45 17.80
C ASP A 58 15.09 -5.98 17.79
N CYS A 59 14.46 -6.65 16.84
CA CYS A 59 14.67 -8.09 16.67
C CYS A 59 16.06 -8.37 16.11
N ASP A 60 16.70 -9.41 16.62
CA ASP A 60 17.94 -9.94 16.04
C ASP A 60 17.64 -10.71 14.76
N PRO A 61 18.27 -10.39 13.61
CA PRO A 61 18.04 -11.08 12.36
C PRO A 61 18.84 -12.39 12.22
N ILE A 62 19.79 -12.68 13.12
CA ILE A 62 20.75 -13.79 12.99
C ILE A 62 20.48 -14.85 14.05
N GLU A 63 20.20 -14.43 15.28
CA GLU A 63 20.04 -15.31 16.43
C GLU A 63 18.60 -15.31 16.95
N SER A 64 18.37 -16.10 17.99
CA SER A 64 17.09 -16.10 18.72
C SER A 64 16.82 -14.72 19.31
N THR A 65 15.64 -14.18 19.05
CA THR A 65 15.25 -12.82 19.46
C THR A 65 14.12 -12.84 20.50
N CYS A 66 13.81 -11.67 21.08
CA CYS A 66 12.72 -11.48 22.06
C CYS A 66 12.82 -12.47 23.25
N GLY A 67 14.03 -12.69 23.78
CA GLY A 67 14.25 -13.64 24.86
C GLY A 67 13.91 -15.07 24.51
N GLY A 68 14.06 -15.47 23.24
CA GLY A 68 13.74 -16.80 22.73
C GLY A 68 12.29 -16.98 22.28
N LYS A 69 11.46 -15.93 22.37
CA LYS A 69 10.07 -15.92 21.91
C LYS A 69 9.96 -15.22 20.57
N ASN A 70 10.45 -15.86 19.52
CA ASN A 70 10.52 -15.28 18.17
C ASN A 70 9.16 -14.87 17.61
N GLU A 71 8.06 -15.46 18.09
CA GLU A 71 6.68 -15.06 17.78
C GLU A 71 6.32 -13.65 18.24
N ASN A 72 7.07 -13.09 19.20
CA ASN A 72 6.91 -11.72 19.67
C ASN A 72 7.60 -10.71 18.75
N CYS A 73 8.39 -11.15 17.79
CA CYS A 73 9.04 -10.29 16.79
C CYS A 73 8.04 -9.89 15.71
N ILE A 74 7.57 -8.65 15.77
CA ILE A 74 6.54 -8.12 14.87
C ILE A 74 7.08 -6.90 14.12
N ALA A 75 6.81 -6.85 12.82
CA ALA A 75 7.17 -5.70 12.00
C ALA A 75 6.19 -4.54 12.22
N PHE A 76 6.74 -3.34 12.51
CA PHE A 76 5.96 -2.15 12.79
C PHE A 76 5.98 -1.14 11.64
N GLY A 77 4.80 -0.60 11.33
CA GLY A 77 4.62 0.50 10.39
C GLY A 77 4.92 1.87 11.01
N PRO A 78 4.71 2.96 10.25
CA PRO A 78 5.05 4.33 10.68
C PRO A 78 4.14 4.91 11.76
N GLY A 79 2.93 4.42 11.93
CA GLY A 79 1.96 4.89 12.93
C GLY A 79 2.15 4.27 14.31
N GLU A 80 1.38 4.74 15.27
CA GLU A 80 1.35 4.19 16.63
C GLU A 80 0.52 2.90 16.70
N THR A 81 -0.43 2.75 15.79
CA THR A 81 -1.25 1.55 15.64
C THR A 81 -1.11 0.96 14.24
N MET A 82 -1.45 -0.32 14.08
CA MET A 82 -1.49 -0.97 12.79
C MET A 82 -2.48 -0.32 11.82
N LYS A 83 -3.61 0.16 12.33
CA LYS A 83 -4.63 0.88 11.55
C LYS A 83 -4.11 2.23 11.07
N GLU A 84 -3.44 2.96 11.91
CA GLU A 84 -2.82 4.24 11.56
C GLU A 84 -1.69 4.05 10.55
N SER A 85 -0.84 3.04 10.75
CA SER A 85 0.21 2.67 9.80
C SER A 85 -0.37 2.36 8.42
N ASN A 86 -1.45 1.59 8.37
CA ASN A 86 -2.17 1.30 7.13
C ASN A 86 -2.68 2.56 6.44
N TYR A 87 -3.27 3.48 7.20
CA TYR A 87 -3.74 4.77 6.69
C TYR A 87 -2.61 5.63 6.13
N ILE A 88 -1.50 5.77 6.87
CA ILE A 88 -0.33 6.57 6.45
C ILE A 88 0.25 6.02 5.14
N ILE A 89 0.48 4.71 5.06
CA ILE A 89 1.05 4.07 3.87
C ILE A 89 0.09 4.17 2.68
N GLY A 90 -1.19 3.88 2.87
CA GLY A 90 -2.19 3.99 1.80
C GLY A 90 -2.36 5.42 1.30
N LYS A 91 -2.35 6.41 2.21
CA LYS A 91 -2.43 7.83 1.84
C LYS A 91 -1.21 8.29 1.03
N ARG A 92 0.00 7.84 1.37
CA ARG A 92 1.22 8.15 0.59
C ARG A 92 1.10 7.61 -0.84
N GLN A 93 0.67 6.37 -1.01
CA GLN A 93 0.44 5.77 -2.33
C GLN A 93 -0.61 6.56 -3.15
N PHE A 94 -1.71 6.98 -2.51
CA PHE A 94 -2.73 7.82 -3.14
C PHE A 94 -2.16 9.16 -3.61
N LEU A 95 -1.36 9.84 -2.78
CA LEU A 95 -0.79 11.15 -3.13
C LEU A 95 0.14 11.06 -4.33
N GLU A 96 1.01 10.05 -4.39
CA GLU A 96 1.87 9.79 -5.53
C GLU A 96 1.07 9.50 -6.81
N ALA A 97 0.05 8.65 -6.73
CA ALA A 97 -0.81 8.37 -7.87
C ALA A 97 -1.53 9.62 -8.36
N LYS A 98 -2.06 10.45 -7.44
CA LYS A 98 -2.76 11.68 -7.78
C LYS A 98 -1.89 12.68 -8.56
N VAL A 99 -0.61 12.80 -8.21
CA VAL A 99 0.33 13.68 -8.92
C VAL A 99 0.61 13.16 -10.34
N ASN A 100 0.63 11.83 -10.52
CA ASN A 100 0.99 11.19 -11.78
C ASN A 100 -0.20 10.97 -12.74
N ILE A 101 -1.46 11.13 -12.30
CA ILE A 101 -2.65 10.96 -13.14
C ILE A 101 -2.64 11.82 -14.41
N PRO A 102 -2.25 13.11 -14.42
CA PRO A 102 -2.21 13.90 -15.63
C PRO A 102 -1.28 13.31 -16.70
N SER A 103 -0.14 12.74 -16.28
CA SER A 103 0.79 12.07 -17.18
C SER A 103 0.24 10.75 -17.73
N LEU A 104 -0.48 10.00 -16.89
CA LEU A 104 -1.15 8.74 -17.27
C LEU A 104 -2.29 8.99 -18.26
N ASN A 105 -3.08 10.05 -18.11
CA ASN A 105 -4.14 10.39 -19.03
C ASN A 105 -3.60 10.69 -20.44
N ASN A 106 -2.45 11.36 -20.55
CA ASN A 106 -1.80 11.59 -21.82
C ASN A 106 -1.26 10.30 -22.45
N ALA A 107 -0.64 9.42 -21.65
CA ALA A 107 -0.14 8.14 -22.12
C ALA A 107 -1.28 7.20 -22.56
N MET A 108 -2.37 7.12 -21.78
CA MET A 108 -3.55 6.34 -22.15
C MET A 108 -4.25 6.86 -23.41
N LYS A 109 -4.33 8.19 -23.57
CA LYS A 109 -4.90 8.77 -24.79
C LYS A 109 -4.09 8.38 -26.02
N LEU A 110 -2.76 8.43 -25.94
CA LEU A 110 -1.88 7.97 -27.03
C LEU A 110 -2.04 6.49 -27.35
N ILE A 111 -2.20 5.63 -26.35
CA ILE A 111 -2.44 4.19 -26.53
C ILE A 111 -3.79 3.96 -27.21
N PHE A 112 -4.86 4.62 -26.79
CA PHE A 112 -6.19 4.50 -27.40
C PHE A 112 -6.22 5.04 -28.84
N GLU A 113 -5.57 6.15 -29.12
CA GLU A 113 -5.45 6.70 -30.47
C GLU A 113 -4.71 5.72 -31.39
N HIS A 114 -3.62 5.13 -30.92
CA HIS A 114 -2.85 4.13 -31.69
C HIS A 114 -3.65 2.83 -31.93
N PHE A 115 -4.42 2.36 -30.95
CA PHE A 115 -5.30 1.17 -31.12
C PHE A 115 -6.43 1.42 -32.13
N SER A 116 -7.01 2.61 -32.16
CA SER A 116 -8.07 2.94 -33.13
C SER A 116 -7.56 3.04 -34.57
N GLU A 117 -6.30 3.42 -34.77
CA GLU A 117 -5.65 3.42 -36.09
C GLU A 117 -5.31 2.00 -36.63
N VAL A 118 -5.06 1.05 -35.71
CA VAL A 118 -4.68 -0.32 -36.08
C VAL A 118 -5.91 -1.22 -36.32
N THR A 119 -7.08 -0.86 -35.79
CA THR A 119 -8.31 -1.65 -35.86
C THR A 119 -9.37 -1.07 -36.80
N GLY A 120 -9.13 0.08 -37.42
CA GLY A 120 -9.96 0.71 -38.48
C GLY A 120 -9.46 0.34 -39.85
#